data_4b74e545f4454798d3438ee55a700b6a
#
_entry.id   4b74e545f4454798d3438ee55a700b6a
#
_cell.length_a   1.000
_cell.length_b   1.000
_cell.length_c   1.000
_cell.angle_alpha   90.00
_cell.angle_beta   90.00
_cell.angle_gamma   90.00
#
_symmetry.space_group_name_H-M   'P 1'
#
loop_
_entity.id
_entity.type
_entity.pdbx_description
1 polymer ?
#
loop_
_entity_poly.entity_id
_entity_poly.type
_entity_poly.pdbx_seq_one_letter_code
_entity_poly.pdbx_strand_id
1 'polypeptide(L)'
;LCTYRGLDMPRFEKLLMREKTVALPYEDPVSFAVNAARPLVQALEEAERERIEMVITCTESGIDFGKSLSTYVHKLLGLKPNCRLFEIKQACYSGSAGLQMAINFILSGTSPGAKALVIATDISRFALADAEAVREWAYSEPSSGAGAVAVLVSDRPRLWRVDPGAYGNHAFEVMDTCRPGPDNEAGDADLSLMAYLDCCEQAYRDYARRVEGADLRHSFDYLCFHTPFGGMVKGAHRQLLRKVCKATAQEIDTDFERRLGPSLLFGQRLGNTAGASVLLALAGTLEAGDFSAPRRLGLFSYGSGCCSEFFSGVADAGGQQLLRRQGIPAALDRRQRLSMEEYETLLKGGEVIRFGTRDARLNHQLIPSVWPAFEAGRHLVLDRVEAYHREYRWAGEPG
;
A
#
# COMPACT_ATOMS: atom_id res chain seq x y z
N LEU A 1 -15.11 -16.52 1.31
CA LEU A 1 -15.74 -15.39 0.65
C LEU A 1 -16.22 -15.77 -0.76
N CYS A 2 -15.35 -16.12 -1.70
CA CYS A 2 -15.73 -16.38 -3.10
C CYS A 2 -16.77 -17.50 -3.25
N THR A 3 -16.60 -18.60 -2.56
CA THR A 3 -17.58 -19.70 -2.51
C THR A 3 -18.92 -19.23 -1.91
N TYR A 4 -18.87 -18.44 -0.84
CA TYR A 4 -20.07 -17.88 -0.20
C TYR A 4 -20.83 -16.92 -1.11
N ARG A 5 -20.11 -16.12 -1.90
CA ARG A 5 -20.69 -15.21 -2.90
C ARG A 5 -21.13 -15.91 -4.20
N GLY A 6 -20.87 -17.21 -4.35
CA GLY A 6 -21.16 -17.94 -5.59
C GLY A 6 -20.34 -17.50 -6.79
N LEU A 7 -19.13 -16.99 -6.58
CA LEU A 7 -18.24 -16.55 -7.65
C LEU A 7 -17.66 -17.74 -8.42
N ASP A 8 -17.37 -17.54 -9.71
CA ASP A 8 -16.69 -18.52 -10.55
C ASP A 8 -15.26 -18.75 -10.04
N MET A 9 -15.03 -19.89 -9.39
CA MET A 9 -13.75 -20.23 -8.78
C MET A 9 -12.59 -20.28 -9.79
N PRO A 10 -12.70 -20.91 -10.98
CA PRO A 10 -11.68 -20.85 -12.02
C PRO A 10 -11.28 -19.42 -12.45
N ARG A 11 -12.24 -18.49 -12.43
CA ARG A 11 -11.96 -17.07 -12.70
C ARG A 11 -11.29 -16.41 -11.50
N PHE A 12 -11.71 -16.73 -10.28
CA PHE A 12 -11.09 -16.23 -9.07
C PHE A 12 -9.62 -16.67 -8.94
N GLU A 13 -9.29 -17.91 -9.26
CA GLU A 13 -7.91 -18.43 -9.22
C GLU A 13 -6.95 -17.60 -10.10
N LYS A 14 -7.46 -17.04 -11.21
CA LYS A 14 -6.69 -16.14 -12.09
C LYS A 14 -6.37 -14.79 -11.45
N LEU A 15 -7.04 -14.41 -10.36
CA LEU A 15 -6.69 -13.22 -9.59
C LEU A 15 -5.39 -13.41 -8.82
N LEU A 16 -4.94 -14.63 -8.58
CA LEU A 16 -3.75 -14.96 -7.78
C LEU A 16 -3.82 -14.35 -6.36
N MET A 17 -5.00 -14.36 -5.75
CA MET A 17 -5.25 -13.90 -4.39
C MET A 17 -5.48 -15.11 -3.46
N ARG A 18 -5.17 -14.97 -2.18
CA ARG A 18 -5.33 -16.00 -1.15
C ARG A 18 -6.24 -15.55 -0.01
N GLU A 19 -5.98 -14.35 0.49
CA GLU A 19 -6.67 -13.74 1.63
C GLU A 19 -6.91 -12.27 1.32
N LYS A 20 -7.79 -11.64 2.07
CA LYS A 20 -7.95 -10.19 2.10
C LYS A 20 -7.95 -9.70 3.54
N THR A 21 -7.64 -8.45 3.74
CA THR A 21 -7.84 -7.74 5.01
C THR A 21 -9.10 -6.89 4.95
N VAL A 22 -9.71 -6.69 6.09
CA VAL A 22 -10.82 -5.75 6.26
C VAL A 22 -10.56 -4.89 7.50
N ALA A 23 -10.87 -3.60 7.40
CA ALA A 23 -10.81 -2.69 8.53
C ALA A 23 -12.08 -2.79 9.37
N LEU A 24 -11.95 -2.77 10.69
CA LEU A 24 -13.06 -2.68 11.62
C LEU A 24 -13.54 -1.22 11.74
N PRO A 25 -14.73 -0.92 12.29
CA PRO A 25 -15.24 0.46 12.37
C PRO A 25 -14.31 1.42 13.10
N TYR A 26 -13.59 0.92 14.09
CA TYR A 26 -12.63 1.67 14.89
C TYR A 26 -11.19 1.66 14.32
N GLU A 27 -10.99 1.08 13.14
CA GLU A 27 -9.76 1.17 12.37
C GLU A 27 -9.98 2.13 11.19
N ASP A 28 -9.17 3.16 11.16
CA ASP A 28 -9.17 4.16 10.09
C ASP A 28 -7.74 4.38 9.54
N PRO A 29 -7.55 5.17 8.49
CA PRO A 29 -6.23 5.41 7.93
C PRO A 29 -5.21 5.96 8.94
N VAL A 30 -5.64 6.70 9.95
CA VAL A 30 -4.74 7.22 11.02
C VAL A 30 -4.28 6.10 11.92
N SER A 31 -5.21 5.26 12.41
CA SER A 31 -4.86 4.15 13.30
C SER A 31 -3.95 3.13 12.61
N PHE A 32 -4.21 2.79 11.34
CA PHE A 32 -3.31 1.96 10.54
C PHE A 32 -1.93 2.60 10.37
N ALA A 33 -1.88 3.89 10.03
CA ALA A 33 -0.63 4.62 9.84
C ALA A 33 0.24 4.61 11.10
N VAL A 34 -0.37 4.90 12.25
CA VAL A 34 0.35 4.93 13.54
C VAL A 34 0.81 3.54 13.95
N ASN A 35 -0.07 2.53 13.84
CA ASN A 35 0.28 1.15 14.18
C ASN A 35 1.40 0.60 13.31
N ALA A 36 1.46 0.97 12.02
CA ALA A 36 2.55 0.59 11.12
C ALA A 36 3.86 1.34 11.40
N ALA A 37 3.79 2.64 11.71
CA ALA A 37 4.97 3.48 11.88
C ALA A 37 5.59 3.37 13.30
N ARG A 38 4.78 3.07 14.31
CA ARG A 38 5.21 3.04 15.72
C ARG A 38 6.42 2.13 15.96
N PRO A 39 6.45 0.87 15.52
CA PRO A 39 7.63 0.00 15.74
C PRO A 39 8.90 0.56 15.11
N LEU A 40 8.78 1.15 13.90
CA LEU A 40 9.89 1.77 13.21
C LEU A 40 10.43 2.97 14.00
N VAL A 41 9.55 3.89 14.43
CA VAL A 41 9.94 5.09 15.17
C VAL A 41 10.51 4.75 16.56
N GLN A 42 9.94 3.76 17.25
CA GLN A 42 10.42 3.31 18.56
C GLN A 42 11.78 2.60 18.50
N ALA A 43 12.11 1.99 17.36
CA ALA A 43 13.42 1.35 17.17
C ALA A 43 14.56 2.34 16.86
N LEU A 44 14.24 3.61 16.63
CA LEU A 44 15.24 4.65 16.39
C LEU A 44 15.82 5.15 17.71
N GLU A 45 17.13 5.35 17.74
CA GLU A 45 17.78 6.14 18.78
C GLU A 45 17.19 7.56 18.82
N GLU A 46 17.18 8.18 20.00
CA GLU A 46 16.60 9.53 20.18
C GLU A 46 17.21 10.55 19.20
N ALA A 47 18.53 10.51 19.04
CA ALA A 47 19.22 11.39 18.09
C ALA A 47 18.79 11.17 16.62
N GLU A 48 18.44 9.96 16.23
CA GLU A 48 17.91 9.66 14.91
C GLU A 48 16.46 10.09 14.77
N ARG A 49 15.63 9.87 15.79
CA ARG A 49 14.24 10.29 15.84
C ARG A 49 14.11 11.82 15.73
N GLU A 50 14.98 12.56 16.40
CA GLU A 50 15.07 14.02 16.33
C GLU A 50 15.46 14.55 14.94
N ARG A 51 15.96 13.69 14.05
CA ARG A 51 16.24 14.05 12.65
C ARG A 51 15.05 13.87 11.71
N ILE A 52 13.92 13.37 12.19
CA ILE A 52 12.69 13.33 11.38
C ILE A 52 12.16 14.76 11.24
N GLU A 53 12.28 15.33 10.05
CA GLU A 53 11.88 16.69 9.73
C GLU A 53 10.72 16.77 8.73
N MET A 54 10.24 15.60 8.26
CA MET A 54 9.13 15.51 7.32
C MET A 54 8.33 14.24 7.59
N VAL A 55 7.01 14.37 7.65
CA VAL A 55 6.07 13.25 7.66
C VAL A 55 5.10 13.43 6.50
N ILE A 56 5.07 12.45 5.60
CA ILE A 56 4.18 12.41 4.45
C ILE A 56 3.23 11.24 4.64
N THR A 57 1.95 11.51 4.73
CA THR A 57 0.93 10.48 4.62
C THR A 57 0.41 10.39 3.19
N CYS A 58 0.21 9.17 2.69
CA CYS A 58 -0.18 8.90 1.32
C CYS A 58 -1.44 8.05 1.37
N THR A 59 -2.56 8.57 0.85
CA THR A 59 -3.84 7.89 0.98
C THR A 59 -4.85 8.36 -0.08
N GLU A 60 -5.71 7.44 -0.51
CA GLU A 60 -6.97 7.75 -1.20
C GLU A 60 -8.18 7.62 -0.26
N SER A 61 -7.93 7.22 0.99
CA SER A 61 -8.93 7.06 2.06
C SER A 61 -8.88 8.24 3.05
N GLY A 62 -8.66 9.46 2.55
CA GLY A 62 -8.57 10.67 3.38
C GLY A 62 -9.79 10.87 4.28
N ILE A 63 -9.59 11.57 5.38
CA ILE A 63 -10.60 11.78 6.43
C ILE A 63 -11.09 13.22 6.54
N ASP A 64 -10.41 14.14 5.86
CA ASP A 64 -10.66 15.57 5.89
C ASP A 64 -10.21 16.20 4.56
N PHE A 65 -10.88 17.23 4.09
CA PHE A 65 -10.52 17.92 2.84
C PHE A 65 -9.37 18.92 3.01
N GLY A 66 -9.16 19.45 4.22
CA GLY A 66 -8.17 20.48 4.49
C GLY A 66 -7.07 20.04 5.43
N LYS A 67 -7.42 19.30 6.51
CA LYS A 67 -6.48 18.84 7.51
C LYS A 67 -5.88 17.50 7.10
N SER A 68 -4.57 17.50 6.86
CA SER A 68 -3.82 16.27 6.59
C SER A 68 -3.86 15.30 7.78
N LEU A 69 -4.07 14.02 7.53
CA LEU A 69 -3.99 13.00 8.57
C LEU A 69 -2.58 12.85 9.18
N SER A 70 -1.54 13.36 8.49
CA SER A 70 -0.18 13.42 9.05
C SER A 70 -0.09 14.21 10.36
N THR A 71 -1.00 15.15 10.61
CA THR A 71 -1.05 15.91 11.87
C THR A 71 -1.44 15.04 13.06
N TYR A 72 -2.38 14.11 12.88
CA TYR A 72 -2.73 13.10 13.88
C TYR A 72 -1.57 12.14 14.10
N VAL A 73 -1.03 11.60 13.00
CA VAL A 73 0.08 10.64 13.04
C VAL A 73 1.30 11.21 13.75
N HIS A 74 1.69 12.45 13.43
CA HIS A 74 2.79 13.16 14.07
C HIS A 74 2.61 13.24 15.58
N LYS A 75 1.44 13.69 16.05
CA LYS A 75 1.11 13.79 17.47
C LYS A 75 1.15 12.42 18.17
N LEU A 76 0.53 11.41 17.55
CA LEU A 76 0.37 10.07 18.16
C LEU A 76 1.70 9.27 18.17
N LEU A 77 2.64 9.60 17.29
CA LEU A 77 4.00 9.06 17.31
C LEU A 77 4.95 9.84 18.23
N GLY A 78 4.52 10.94 18.82
CA GLY A 78 5.33 11.77 19.72
C GLY A 78 6.55 12.39 19.04
N LEU A 79 6.41 12.80 17.78
CA LEU A 79 7.49 13.44 17.03
C LEU A 79 7.65 14.91 17.43
N LYS A 80 8.86 15.46 17.26
CA LYS A 80 9.13 16.87 17.58
C LYS A 80 8.28 17.84 16.75
N PRO A 81 7.93 19.03 17.25
CA PRO A 81 7.06 19.97 16.54
C PRO A 81 7.70 20.58 15.28
N ASN A 82 9.02 20.57 15.17
CA ASN A 82 9.75 21.11 14.03
C ASN A 82 9.79 20.09 12.88
N CYS A 83 8.62 19.82 12.30
CA CYS A 83 8.45 18.82 11.25
C CYS A 83 7.47 19.35 10.19
N ARG A 84 7.74 19.10 8.92
CA ARG A 84 6.81 19.38 7.81
C ARG A 84 5.79 18.26 7.71
N LEU A 85 4.51 18.63 7.67
CA LEU A 85 3.40 17.67 7.66
C LEU A 85 2.52 17.94 6.44
N PHE A 86 2.29 16.92 5.61
CA PHE A 86 1.34 17.01 4.50
C PHE A 86 0.86 15.64 4.05
N GLU A 87 -0.16 15.65 3.22
CA GLU A 87 -0.80 14.46 2.68
C GLU A 87 -0.75 14.48 1.16
N ILE A 88 -0.51 13.32 0.55
CA ILE A 88 -0.53 13.16 -0.90
C ILE A 88 -1.69 12.26 -1.27
N LYS A 89 -2.48 12.73 -2.24
CA LYS A 89 -3.57 11.99 -2.88
C LYS A 89 -3.31 11.88 -4.39
N GLN A 90 -3.14 10.66 -4.87
CA GLN A 90 -3.15 10.29 -6.28
C GLN A 90 -3.47 8.80 -6.41
N ALA A 91 -4.64 8.41 -5.90
CA ALA A 91 -5.05 7.01 -5.85
C ALA A 91 -3.90 6.09 -5.39
N CYS A 92 -3.74 4.93 -5.97
CA CYS A 92 -2.71 3.96 -5.59
C CYS A 92 -1.25 4.42 -5.88
N TYR A 93 -1.04 5.47 -6.69
CA TYR A 93 0.30 6.05 -6.92
C TYR A 93 0.79 6.89 -5.73
N SER A 94 -0.09 7.29 -4.82
CA SER A 94 0.22 8.21 -3.71
C SER A 94 1.44 7.81 -2.90
N GLY A 95 1.61 6.50 -2.61
CA GLY A 95 2.76 5.98 -1.85
C GLY A 95 4.10 6.20 -2.56
N SER A 96 4.15 5.99 -3.89
CA SER A 96 5.34 6.29 -4.68
C SER A 96 5.58 7.78 -4.80
N ALA A 97 4.54 8.58 -5.00
CA ALA A 97 4.67 10.04 -5.01
C ALA A 97 5.28 10.56 -3.69
N GLY A 98 4.79 10.06 -2.55
CA GLY A 98 5.33 10.41 -1.24
C GLY A 98 6.78 9.97 -1.06
N LEU A 99 7.12 8.77 -1.51
CA LEU A 99 8.49 8.26 -1.50
C LEU A 99 9.42 9.16 -2.34
N GLN A 100 9.02 9.52 -3.57
CA GLN A 100 9.81 10.38 -4.45
C GLN A 100 9.98 11.80 -3.88
N MET A 101 8.93 12.37 -3.27
CA MET A 101 9.02 13.65 -2.58
C MET A 101 10.01 13.61 -1.41
N ALA A 102 9.98 12.55 -0.62
CA ALA A 102 10.93 12.34 0.48
C ALA A 102 12.38 12.17 -0.04
N ILE A 103 12.57 11.36 -1.08
CA ILE A 103 13.88 11.18 -1.72
C ILE A 103 14.42 12.52 -2.24
N ASN A 104 13.60 13.30 -2.95
CA ASN A 104 13.99 14.62 -3.46
C ASN A 104 14.36 15.58 -2.32
N PHE A 105 13.62 15.58 -1.21
CA PHE A 105 13.96 16.36 -0.02
C PHE A 105 15.34 15.97 0.54
N ILE A 106 15.62 14.68 0.67
CA ILE A 106 16.92 14.19 1.18
C ILE A 106 18.05 14.54 0.20
N LEU A 107 17.86 14.29 -1.10
CA LEU A 107 18.86 14.55 -2.13
C LEU A 107 19.12 16.05 -2.33
N SER A 108 18.16 16.92 -2.03
CA SER A 108 18.35 18.39 -2.12
C SER A 108 19.44 18.91 -1.20
N GLY A 109 19.78 18.18 -0.13
CA GLY A 109 20.78 18.59 0.84
C GLY A 109 20.42 19.86 1.65
N THR A 110 19.18 20.36 1.57
CA THR A 110 18.73 21.56 2.29
C THR A 110 18.72 21.41 3.82
N SER A 111 18.63 20.19 4.32
CA SER A 111 18.80 19.84 5.74
C SER A 111 19.67 18.59 5.86
N PRO A 112 21.01 18.73 5.96
CA PRO A 112 21.93 17.59 5.98
C PRO A 112 21.66 16.64 7.15
N GLY A 113 21.51 15.35 6.84
CA GLY A 113 21.21 14.29 7.82
C GLY A 113 19.74 14.25 8.29
N ALA A 114 18.86 15.07 7.72
CA ALA A 114 17.43 14.96 7.97
C ALA A 114 16.88 13.60 7.50
N LYS A 115 15.77 13.19 8.07
CA LYS A 115 15.02 12.00 7.71
C LYS A 115 13.58 12.39 7.35
N ALA A 116 12.98 11.64 6.45
CA ALA A 116 11.56 11.76 6.11
C ALA A 116 10.84 10.44 6.40
N LEU A 117 9.71 10.51 7.09
CA LEU A 117 8.84 9.38 7.35
C LEU A 117 7.69 9.40 6.33
N VAL A 118 7.62 8.40 5.48
CA VAL A 118 6.54 8.22 4.49
C VAL A 118 5.65 7.08 4.93
N ILE A 119 4.35 7.31 4.97
CA ILE A 119 3.38 6.32 5.41
C ILE A 119 2.25 6.24 4.39
N ALA A 120 2.17 5.14 3.66
CA ALA A 120 1.04 4.82 2.81
C ALA A 120 0.01 4.03 3.61
N THR A 121 -1.25 4.49 3.63
CA THR A 121 -2.31 3.94 4.48
C THR A 121 -3.65 4.04 3.79
N ASP A 122 -4.32 2.92 3.60
CA ASP A 122 -5.62 2.87 2.95
C ASP A 122 -6.51 1.80 3.52
N ILE A 123 -7.82 2.05 3.44
CA ILE A 123 -8.86 1.09 3.74
C ILE A 123 -9.82 1.00 2.56
N SER A 124 -10.21 -0.22 2.19
CA SER A 124 -11.23 -0.48 1.22
C SER A 124 -12.33 -1.31 1.88
N ARG A 125 -13.54 -0.76 1.92
CA ARG A 125 -14.74 -1.44 2.40
C ARG A 125 -15.77 -1.43 1.30
N PHE A 126 -16.47 -2.54 1.15
CA PHE A 126 -17.62 -2.62 0.26
C PHE A 126 -18.89 -2.47 1.10
N ALA A 127 -19.61 -1.36 0.92
CA ALA A 127 -20.97 -1.26 1.39
C ALA A 127 -21.87 -2.11 0.44
N LEU A 128 -22.63 -3.04 0.99
CA LEU A 128 -23.62 -3.84 0.24
C LEU A 128 -24.86 -2.99 -0.11
N ALA A 129 -24.66 -1.75 -0.59
CA ALA A 129 -25.77 -0.82 -0.76
C ALA A 129 -26.65 -1.13 -1.99
N ASP A 130 -26.12 -1.82 -3.02
CA ASP A 130 -26.86 -2.11 -4.24
C ASP A 130 -26.49 -3.45 -4.86
N ALA A 131 -27.51 -4.31 -5.09
CA ALA A 131 -27.33 -5.62 -5.71
C ALA A 131 -26.85 -5.56 -7.18
N GLU A 132 -27.04 -4.45 -7.89
CA GLU A 132 -26.50 -4.22 -9.24
C GLU A 132 -25.03 -3.84 -9.23
N ALA A 133 -24.62 -2.98 -8.31
CA ALA A 133 -23.20 -2.66 -8.07
C ALA A 133 -22.38 -3.91 -7.69
N VAL A 134 -23.00 -4.86 -6.97
CA VAL A 134 -22.37 -6.14 -6.59
C VAL A 134 -22.00 -7.01 -7.80
N ARG A 135 -22.71 -6.95 -8.90
CA ARG A 135 -22.37 -7.74 -10.11
C ARG A 135 -21.16 -7.22 -10.85
N GLU A 136 -21.02 -5.93 -11.00
CA GLU A 136 -19.85 -5.32 -11.65
C GLU A 136 -18.60 -5.43 -10.79
N TRP A 137 -18.73 -5.37 -9.46
CA TRP A 137 -17.65 -5.41 -8.50
C TRP A 137 -17.41 -6.76 -7.84
N ALA A 138 -18.06 -7.83 -8.31
CA ALA A 138 -17.99 -9.16 -7.69
C ALA A 138 -16.56 -9.68 -7.48
N TYR A 139 -15.59 -9.26 -8.31
CA TYR A 139 -14.19 -9.63 -8.17
C TYR A 139 -13.33 -8.57 -7.46
N SER A 140 -13.87 -7.38 -7.23
CA SER A 140 -13.20 -6.32 -6.45
C SER A 140 -13.31 -6.60 -4.95
N GLU A 141 -14.43 -7.11 -4.47
CA GLU A 141 -14.60 -7.47 -3.06
C GLU A 141 -13.51 -8.46 -2.57
N PRO A 142 -13.22 -9.60 -3.25
CA PRO A 142 -12.15 -10.51 -2.84
C PRO A 142 -10.74 -9.94 -2.96
N SER A 143 -10.51 -8.96 -3.82
CA SER A 143 -9.19 -8.37 -4.05
C SER A 143 -8.93 -7.10 -3.25
N SER A 144 -9.94 -6.49 -2.65
CA SER A 144 -9.79 -5.31 -1.81
C SER A 144 -9.03 -5.60 -0.52
N GLY A 145 -8.40 -4.59 0.08
CA GLY A 145 -7.65 -4.74 1.31
C GLY A 145 -7.67 -3.50 2.19
N ALA A 146 -7.03 -3.63 3.34
CA ALA A 146 -6.78 -2.53 4.27
C ALA A 146 -5.41 -2.73 4.92
N GLY A 147 -4.66 -1.66 5.08
CA GLY A 147 -3.35 -1.73 5.70
C GLY A 147 -2.52 -0.47 5.50
N ALA A 148 -1.36 -0.45 6.14
CA ALA A 148 -0.39 0.63 5.99
C ALA A 148 1.03 0.10 5.94
N VAL A 149 1.89 0.86 5.27
CA VAL A 149 3.34 0.66 5.25
C VAL A 149 4.02 1.96 5.60
N ALA A 150 4.95 1.92 6.55
CA ALA A 150 5.79 3.06 6.91
C ALA A 150 7.24 2.79 6.46
N VAL A 151 7.85 3.79 5.84
CA VAL A 151 9.26 3.76 5.44
C VAL A 151 9.98 5.02 5.90
N LEU A 152 11.22 4.87 6.34
CA LEU A 152 12.09 5.98 6.71
C LEU A 152 13.11 6.22 5.58
N VAL A 153 13.08 7.43 5.02
CA VAL A 153 13.98 7.86 3.95
C VAL A 153 15.11 8.69 4.55
N SER A 154 16.34 8.38 4.17
CA SER A 154 17.54 9.05 4.65
C SER A 154 18.65 9.07 3.61
N ASP A 155 19.68 9.88 3.83
CA ASP A 155 20.91 9.94 3.03
C ASP A 155 21.80 8.68 3.20
N ARG A 156 21.50 7.82 4.17
CA ARG A 156 22.18 6.54 4.45
C ARG A 156 21.18 5.38 4.41
N PRO A 157 20.67 5.01 3.22
CA PRO A 157 19.68 3.94 3.09
C PRO A 157 20.30 2.60 3.49
N ARG A 158 19.57 1.82 4.30
CA ARG A 158 20.04 0.51 4.80
C ARG A 158 19.26 -0.67 4.23
N LEU A 159 18.03 -0.42 3.77
CA LEU A 159 17.16 -1.48 3.26
C LEU A 159 17.22 -1.59 1.74
N TRP A 160 17.05 -0.46 1.08
CA TRP A 160 17.03 -0.34 -0.37
C TRP A 160 17.53 1.05 -0.76
N ARG A 161 18.41 1.12 -1.76
CA ARG A 161 18.98 2.37 -2.25
C ARG A 161 18.44 2.67 -3.63
N VAL A 162 17.72 3.78 -3.77
CA VAL A 162 17.23 4.24 -5.07
C VAL A 162 18.40 4.55 -6.02
N ASP A 163 18.20 4.33 -7.32
CA ASP A 163 19.10 4.82 -8.37
C ASP A 163 18.66 6.27 -8.72
N PRO A 164 19.37 7.32 -8.28
CA PRO A 164 18.95 8.69 -8.51
C PRO A 164 18.87 9.01 -10.00
N GLY A 165 17.76 9.64 -10.42
CA GLY A 165 17.54 9.98 -11.84
C GLY A 165 17.07 8.82 -12.72
N ALA A 166 17.05 7.59 -12.21
CA ALA A 166 16.57 6.42 -12.94
C ALA A 166 15.06 6.22 -12.74
N TYR A 167 14.27 6.95 -13.49
CA TYR A 167 12.80 6.87 -13.47
C TYR A 167 12.21 7.19 -14.85
N GLY A 168 10.99 6.76 -15.08
CA GLY A 168 10.17 7.13 -16.25
C GLY A 168 8.71 7.23 -15.84
N ASN A 169 8.00 8.20 -16.40
CA ASN A 169 6.63 8.53 -16.05
C ASN A 169 5.69 8.38 -17.24
N HIS A 170 4.43 8.07 -16.95
CA HIS A 170 3.35 8.18 -17.91
C HIS A 170 2.05 8.53 -17.20
N ALA A 171 1.33 9.52 -17.70
CA ALA A 171 0.07 9.98 -17.14
C ALA A 171 -0.86 10.50 -18.23
N PHE A 172 -2.16 10.30 -18.06
CA PHE A 172 -3.22 10.88 -18.87
C PHE A 172 -4.51 10.88 -18.05
N GLU A 173 -5.44 11.78 -18.40
CA GLU A 173 -6.74 11.81 -17.74
C GLU A 173 -7.60 10.64 -18.21
N VAL A 174 -8.17 9.89 -17.27
CA VAL A 174 -9.09 8.79 -17.51
C VAL A 174 -9.96 8.52 -16.28
N MET A 175 -11.25 8.30 -16.47
CA MET A 175 -12.18 7.90 -15.41
C MET A 175 -12.24 6.37 -15.34
N ASP A 176 -11.14 5.74 -14.97
CA ASP A 176 -11.06 4.29 -14.79
C ASP A 176 -11.60 3.84 -13.44
N THR A 177 -11.19 4.48 -12.33
CA THR A 177 -11.80 4.34 -11.01
C THR A 177 -11.73 5.65 -10.22
N CYS A 178 -12.73 5.88 -9.36
CA CYS A 178 -12.76 7.00 -8.42
C CYS A 178 -13.38 6.56 -7.08
N ARG A 179 -13.19 7.36 -6.05
CA ARG A 179 -13.81 7.17 -4.72
C ARG A 179 -14.67 8.38 -4.37
N PRO A 180 -15.97 8.36 -4.72
CA PRO A 180 -16.90 9.44 -4.39
C PRO A 180 -17.15 9.58 -2.89
N GLY A 181 -16.91 8.52 -2.12
CA GLY A 181 -17.10 8.49 -0.68
C GLY A 181 -16.20 7.45 -0.01
N PRO A 182 -16.17 7.40 1.35
CA PRO A 182 -15.29 6.51 2.11
C PRO A 182 -15.45 5.03 1.78
N ASP A 183 -16.68 4.61 1.47
CA ASP A 183 -17.07 3.22 1.21
C ASP A 183 -17.52 2.97 -0.22
N ASN A 184 -17.39 3.95 -1.09
CA ASN A 184 -17.89 3.87 -2.43
C ASN A 184 -16.76 4.03 -3.44
N GLU A 185 -16.55 3.00 -4.24
CA GLU A 185 -15.72 3.04 -5.43
C GLU A 185 -16.64 2.97 -6.66
N ALA A 186 -16.33 3.75 -7.69
CA ALA A 186 -17.00 3.76 -8.96
C ALA A 186 -15.98 3.76 -10.09
N GLY A 187 -16.36 3.24 -11.26
CA GLY A 187 -15.48 3.22 -12.43
C GLY A 187 -15.76 2.03 -13.35
N ASP A 188 -14.84 1.80 -14.27
CA ASP A 188 -14.87 0.74 -15.27
C ASP A 188 -13.68 -0.18 -15.11
N ALA A 189 -13.92 -1.44 -14.76
CA ALA A 189 -12.85 -2.42 -14.50
C ALA A 189 -12.00 -2.75 -15.75
N ASP A 190 -12.62 -2.78 -16.94
CA ASP A 190 -11.91 -3.06 -18.19
C ASP A 190 -11.04 -1.86 -18.59
N LEU A 191 -11.56 -0.65 -18.43
CA LEU A 191 -10.82 0.59 -18.65
C LEU A 191 -9.63 0.69 -17.67
N SER A 192 -9.84 0.35 -16.41
CA SER A 192 -8.78 0.32 -15.39
C SER A 192 -7.67 -0.68 -15.76
N LEU A 193 -8.05 -1.88 -16.21
CA LEU A 193 -7.08 -2.87 -16.69
C LEU A 193 -6.28 -2.34 -17.88
N MET A 194 -6.94 -1.75 -18.87
CA MET A 194 -6.28 -1.22 -20.07
C MET A 194 -5.34 -0.07 -19.72
N ALA A 195 -5.77 0.86 -18.89
CA ALA A 195 -4.94 1.98 -18.42
C ALA A 195 -3.69 1.50 -17.66
N TYR A 196 -3.86 0.52 -16.75
CA TYR A 196 -2.74 -0.09 -16.02
C TYR A 196 -1.72 -0.74 -16.97
N LEU A 197 -2.18 -1.51 -17.95
CA LEU A 197 -1.32 -2.19 -18.93
C LEU A 197 -0.55 -1.20 -19.81
N ASP A 198 -1.22 -0.15 -20.28
CA ASP A 198 -0.58 0.90 -21.10
C ASP A 198 0.43 1.69 -20.27
N CYS A 199 0.04 2.14 -19.09
CA CYS A 199 0.92 2.84 -18.16
C CYS A 199 2.18 2.04 -17.82
N CYS A 200 2.08 0.74 -17.61
CA CYS A 200 3.24 -0.12 -17.34
C CYS A 200 4.25 -0.10 -18.49
N GLU A 201 3.76 -0.21 -19.71
CA GLU A 201 4.61 -0.17 -20.90
C GLU A 201 5.23 1.22 -21.10
N GLN A 202 4.43 2.29 -21.05
CA GLN A 202 4.89 3.63 -21.39
C GLN A 202 5.83 4.20 -20.32
N ALA A 203 5.56 3.97 -19.04
CA ALA A 203 6.46 4.37 -17.96
C ALA A 203 7.82 3.65 -18.06
N TYR A 204 7.84 2.34 -18.38
CA TYR A 204 9.10 1.65 -18.66
C TYR A 204 9.81 2.20 -19.90
N ARG A 205 9.09 2.52 -20.98
CA ARG A 205 9.69 3.11 -22.19
C ARG A 205 10.31 4.47 -21.92
N ASP A 206 9.67 5.29 -21.07
CA ASP A 206 10.24 6.56 -20.64
C ASP A 206 11.48 6.35 -19.77
N TYR A 207 11.46 5.39 -18.84
CA TYR A 207 12.63 4.96 -18.07
C TYR A 207 13.80 4.57 -19.01
N ALA A 208 13.54 3.71 -19.98
CA ALA A 208 14.57 3.22 -20.92
C ALA A 208 15.15 4.33 -21.82
N ARG A 209 14.40 5.41 -22.07
CA ARG A 209 14.92 6.59 -22.78
C ARG A 209 15.84 7.45 -21.91
N ARG A 210 15.62 7.47 -20.60
CA ARG A 210 16.38 8.31 -19.64
C ARG A 210 17.64 7.62 -19.13
N VAL A 211 17.58 6.29 -19.02
CA VAL A 211 18.66 5.49 -18.45
C VAL A 211 19.41 4.79 -19.56
N GLU A 212 20.63 5.27 -19.84
CA GLU A 212 21.48 4.70 -20.88
C GLU A 212 21.77 3.21 -20.61
N GLY A 213 21.61 2.38 -21.64
CA GLY A 213 21.83 0.94 -21.56
C GLY A 213 20.76 0.17 -20.79
N ALA A 214 19.64 0.78 -20.43
CA ALA A 214 18.54 0.08 -19.77
C ALA A 214 17.96 -1.03 -20.67
N ASP A 215 17.96 -2.24 -20.15
CA ASP A 215 17.39 -3.43 -20.80
C ASP A 215 16.47 -4.17 -19.83
N LEU A 216 15.23 -4.41 -20.23
CA LEU A 216 14.23 -5.03 -19.36
C LEU A 216 14.61 -6.46 -18.93
N ARG A 217 15.34 -7.20 -19.76
CA ARG A 217 15.75 -8.58 -19.46
C ARG A 217 16.92 -8.64 -18.49
N HIS A 218 17.84 -7.67 -18.56
CA HIS A 218 19.15 -7.78 -17.93
C HIS A 218 19.43 -6.74 -16.85
N SER A 219 18.74 -5.58 -16.87
CA SER A 219 18.97 -4.52 -15.90
C SER A 219 18.37 -4.78 -14.53
N PHE A 220 17.40 -5.68 -14.41
CA PHE A 220 16.69 -5.94 -13.17
C PHE A 220 16.71 -7.42 -12.79
N ASP A 221 17.16 -7.71 -11.58
CA ASP A 221 17.08 -9.06 -11.01
C ASP A 221 15.65 -9.42 -10.60
N TYR A 222 14.92 -8.43 -10.08
CA TYR A 222 13.53 -8.54 -9.66
C TYR A 222 12.67 -7.37 -10.16
N LEU A 223 11.36 -7.61 -10.22
CA LEU A 223 10.34 -6.61 -10.57
C LEU A 223 9.29 -6.55 -9.45
N CYS A 224 8.92 -5.34 -9.06
CA CYS A 224 7.95 -5.07 -8.00
C CYS A 224 6.86 -4.16 -8.57
N PHE A 225 5.69 -4.70 -8.90
CA PHE A 225 4.62 -3.92 -9.49
C PHE A 225 3.54 -3.61 -8.46
N HIS A 226 2.94 -2.42 -8.55
CA HIS A 226 1.67 -2.15 -7.88
C HIS A 226 0.69 -3.28 -8.14
N THR A 227 0.10 -3.82 -7.08
CA THR A 227 -0.67 -5.06 -7.13
C THR A 227 -2.12 -4.81 -6.68
N PRO A 228 -3.02 -4.41 -7.59
CA PRO A 228 -4.46 -4.47 -7.32
C PRO A 228 -4.91 -5.90 -7.05
N PHE A 229 -4.42 -6.82 -7.89
CA PHE A 229 -4.46 -8.28 -7.71
C PHE A 229 -3.39 -8.93 -8.58
N GLY A 230 -2.91 -10.11 -8.22
CA GLY A 230 -1.77 -10.75 -8.88
C GLY A 230 -1.97 -11.03 -10.37
N GLY A 231 -3.21 -11.32 -10.79
CA GLY A 231 -3.55 -11.55 -12.20
C GLY A 231 -3.34 -10.32 -13.09
N MET A 232 -3.63 -9.12 -12.59
CA MET A 232 -3.35 -7.86 -13.31
C MET A 232 -1.84 -7.66 -13.50
N VAL A 233 -1.07 -7.91 -12.46
CA VAL A 233 0.40 -7.86 -12.50
C VAL A 233 0.96 -8.84 -13.53
N LYS A 234 0.46 -10.09 -13.54
CA LYS A 234 0.85 -11.10 -14.54
C LYS A 234 0.51 -10.65 -15.97
N GLY A 235 -0.65 -10.02 -16.15
CA GLY A 235 -1.07 -9.44 -17.42
C GLY A 235 -0.14 -8.35 -17.92
N ALA A 236 0.22 -7.40 -17.06
CA ALA A 236 1.13 -6.30 -17.43
C ALA A 236 2.55 -6.80 -17.73
N HIS A 237 3.08 -7.66 -16.88
CA HIS A 237 4.38 -8.29 -17.12
C HIS A 237 4.41 -9.01 -18.48
N ARG A 238 3.39 -9.80 -18.78
CA ARG A 238 3.28 -10.50 -20.08
C ARG A 238 3.25 -9.52 -21.25
N GLN A 239 2.44 -8.45 -21.16
CA GLN A 239 2.37 -7.44 -22.21
C GLN A 239 3.72 -6.74 -22.40
N LEU A 240 4.34 -6.32 -21.31
CA LEU A 240 5.62 -5.63 -21.31
C LEU A 240 6.71 -6.48 -21.97
N LEU A 241 6.89 -7.74 -21.58
CA LEU A 241 7.88 -8.63 -22.19
C LEU A 241 7.60 -8.95 -23.66
N ARG A 242 6.33 -9.11 -24.04
CA ARG A 242 5.97 -9.31 -25.45
C ARG A 242 6.32 -8.10 -26.30
N LYS A 243 5.95 -6.90 -25.85
CA LYS A 243 6.12 -5.68 -26.65
C LYS A 243 7.56 -5.18 -26.67
N VAL A 244 8.26 -5.26 -25.55
CA VAL A 244 9.63 -4.73 -25.41
C VAL A 244 10.67 -5.78 -25.81
N CYS A 245 10.54 -7.01 -25.31
CA CYS A 245 11.57 -8.05 -25.48
C CYS A 245 11.24 -9.06 -26.57
N LYS A 246 10.04 -9.04 -27.16
CA LYS A 246 9.55 -10.08 -28.11
C LYS A 246 9.63 -11.50 -27.53
N ALA A 247 9.39 -11.63 -26.23
CA ALA A 247 9.51 -12.89 -25.50
C ALA A 247 8.39 -13.88 -25.87
N THR A 248 8.73 -15.16 -25.88
CA THR A 248 7.78 -16.27 -26.04
C THR A 248 6.94 -16.47 -24.77
N ALA A 249 5.83 -17.21 -24.88
CA ALA A 249 4.98 -17.50 -23.73
C ALA A 249 5.73 -18.23 -22.61
N GLN A 250 6.58 -19.21 -22.96
CA GLN A 250 7.37 -19.96 -21.99
C GLN A 250 8.40 -19.08 -21.27
N GLU A 251 9.11 -18.20 -22.00
CA GLU A 251 10.04 -17.24 -21.40
C GLU A 251 9.32 -16.30 -20.43
N ILE A 252 8.12 -15.82 -20.80
CA ILE A 252 7.32 -14.93 -19.97
C ILE A 252 6.89 -15.60 -18.65
N ASP A 253 6.39 -16.84 -18.72
CA ASP A 253 5.95 -17.56 -17.52
C ASP A 253 7.14 -17.87 -16.60
N THR A 254 8.27 -18.32 -17.14
CA THR A 254 9.51 -18.55 -16.37
C THR A 254 10.02 -17.26 -15.72
N ASP A 255 10.00 -16.17 -16.47
CA ASP A 255 10.45 -14.87 -16.00
C ASP A 255 9.53 -14.30 -14.91
N PHE A 256 8.22 -14.47 -15.06
CA PHE A 256 7.24 -14.07 -14.06
C PHE A 256 7.51 -14.75 -12.73
N GLU A 257 7.62 -16.07 -12.70
CA GLU A 257 7.86 -16.82 -11.46
C GLU A 257 9.19 -16.40 -10.80
N ARG A 258 10.23 -16.20 -11.58
CA ARG A 258 11.56 -15.85 -11.08
C ARG A 258 11.65 -14.43 -10.56
N ARG A 259 11.24 -13.43 -11.38
CA ARG A 259 11.50 -12.02 -11.08
C ARG A 259 10.37 -11.29 -10.39
N LEU A 260 9.13 -11.73 -10.62
CA LEU A 260 7.94 -11.03 -10.14
C LEU A 260 7.17 -11.83 -9.07
N GLY A 261 7.20 -13.16 -9.13
CA GLY A 261 6.57 -14.04 -8.15
C GLY A 261 6.84 -13.65 -6.69
N PRO A 262 8.11 -13.41 -6.28
CA PRO A 262 8.44 -12.97 -4.92
C PRO A 262 7.69 -11.71 -4.46
N SER A 263 7.43 -10.76 -5.36
CA SER A 263 6.76 -9.49 -5.05
C SER A 263 5.29 -9.66 -4.63
N LEU A 264 4.66 -10.76 -5.01
CA LEU A 264 3.26 -11.03 -4.70
C LEU A 264 3.03 -11.58 -3.29
N LEU A 265 4.09 -11.98 -2.58
CA LEU A 265 4.04 -12.69 -1.29
C LEU A 265 3.06 -12.07 -0.28
N PHE A 266 3.13 -10.76 -0.07
CA PHE A 266 2.29 -10.08 0.90
C PHE A 266 0.97 -9.60 0.29
N GLY A 267 0.99 -9.09 -0.96
CA GLY A 267 -0.21 -8.62 -1.64
C GLY A 267 -1.29 -9.69 -1.77
N GLN A 268 -0.92 -10.95 -2.03
CA GLN A 268 -1.84 -12.08 -2.09
C GLN A 268 -2.58 -12.37 -0.78
N ARG A 269 -2.03 -11.91 0.36
CA ARG A 269 -2.58 -12.12 1.71
C ARG A 269 -3.28 -10.89 2.28
N LEU A 270 -3.05 -9.73 1.71
CA LEU A 270 -3.60 -8.46 2.21
C LEU A 270 -4.74 -7.94 1.35
N GLY A 271 -4.68 -8.18 0.06
CA GLY A 271 -5.50 -7.51 -0.94
C GLY A 271 -4.89 -6.18 -1.39
N ASN A 272 -5.63 -5.44 -2.20
CA ASN A 272 -5.21 -4.12 -2.66
C ASN A 272 -5.19 -3.13 -1.49
N THR A 273 -4.02 -2.67 -1.14
CA THR A 273 -3.76 -1.64 -0.12
C THR A 273 -3.41 -0.29 -0.75
N ALA A 274 -3.89 -0.06 -1.96
CA ALA A 274 -3.70 1.18 -2.72
C ALA A 274 -2.23 1.67 -2.72
N GLY A 275 -1.94 2.84 -2.16
CA GLY A 275 -0.60 3.43 -2.15
C GLY A 275 0.48 2.59 -1.45
N ALA A 276 0.11 1.70 -0.53
CA ALA A 276 1.05 0.80 0.14
C ALA A 276 1.47 -0.40 -0.72
N SER A 277 0.73 -0.74 -1.77
CA SER A 277 0.86 -1.98 -2.52
C SER A 277 2.25 -2.17 -3.16
N VAL A 278 2.82 -1.14 -3.79
CA VAL A 278 4.16 -1.23 -4.40
C VAL A 278 5.27 -1.39 -3.35
N LEU A 279 5.10 -0.79 -2.17
CA LEU A 279 6.02 -0.94 -1.04
C LEU A 279 5.93 -2.35 -0.45
N LEU A 280 4.74 -2.94 -0.40
CA LEU A 280 4.54 -4.34 -0.03
C LEU A 280 5.13 -5.31 -1.07
N ALA A 281 5.07 -4.97 -2.36
CA ALA A 281 5.72 -5.73 -3.42
C ALA A 281 7.25 -5.72 -3.25
N LEU A 282 7.84 -4.56 -2.95
CA LEU A 282 9.25 -4.44 -2.59
C LEU A 282 9.60 -5.29 -1.35
N ALA A 283 8.81 -5.17 -0.28
CA ALA A 283 9.01 -5.94 0.94
C ALA A 283 8.88 -7.45 0.71
N GLY A 284 7.89 -7.90 -0.08
CA GLY A 284 7.73 -9.32 -0.45
C GLY A 284 8.92 -9.85 -1.24
N THR A 285 9.46 -9.04 -2.16
CA THR A 285 10.65 -9.39 -2.92
C THR A 285 11.89 -9.53 -2.01
N LEU A 286 12.08 -8.61 -1.07
CA LEU A 286 13.16 -8.69 -0.09
C LEU A 286 13.00 -9.88 0.86
N GLU A 287 11.79 -10.25 1.23
CA GLU A 287 11.52 -11.42 2.08
C GLU A 287 11.86 -12.72 1.38
N ALA A 288 11.39 -12.91 0.14
CA ALA A 288 11.41 -14.19 -0.57
C ALA A 288 12.54 -14.34 -1.59
N GLY A 289 13.16 -13.25 -2.04
CA GLY A 289 14.19 -13.25 -3.06
C GLY A 289 15.56 -13.72 -2.56
N ASP A 290 16.48 -13.95 -3.51
CA ASP A 290 17.90 -14.23 -3.24
C ASP A 290 18.72 -12.94 -3.34
N PHE A 291 19.24 -12.50 -2.20
CA PHE A 291 20.12 -11.33 -2.04
C PHE A 291 21.53 -11.73 -1.55
N SER A 292 21.99 -12.92 -1.91
CA SER A 292 23.39 -13.34 -1.67
C SER A 292 24.41 -12.42 -2.34
N ALA A 293 24.00 -11.69 -3.36
CA ALA A 293 24.70 -10.57 -3.98
C ALA A 293 23.75 -9.37 -4.09
N PRO A 294 24.27 -8.13 -4.25
CA PRO A 294 23.43 -6.96 -4.54
C PRO A 294 22.53 -7.19 -5.76
N ARG A 295 21.24 -6.87 -5.63
CA ARG A 295 20.23 -7.05 -6.69
C ARG A 295 19.58 -5.73 -7.03
N ARG A 296 19.44 -5.45 -8.31
CA ARG A 296 18.65 -4.31 -8.79
C ARG A 296 17.20 -4.70 -8.98
N LEU A 297 16.32 -3.90 -8.41
CA LEU A 297 14.87 -4.05 -8.50
C LEU A 297 14.29 -2.93 -9.37
N GLY A 298 13.43 -3.29 -10.32
CA GLY A 298 12.59 -2.36 -11.06
C GLY A 298 11.21 -2.29 -10.41
N LEU A 299 10.74 -1.08 -10.07
CA LEU A 299 9.46 -0.86 -9.42
C LEU A 299 8.52 -0.16 -10.41
N PHE A 300 7.30 -0.65 -10.54
CA PHE A 300 6.23 0.01 -11.28
C PHE A 300 5.08 0.36 -10.36
N SER A 301 4.74 1.65 -10.32
CA SER A 301 3.63 2.20 -9.56
C SER A 301 2.58 2.80 -10.50
N TYR A 302 1.32 2.61 -10.16
CA TYR A 302 0.18 3.10 -10.91
C TYR A 302 -0.88 3.62 -9.94
N GLY A 303 -1.55 4.70 -10.29
CA GLY A 303 -2.73 5.23 -9.63
C GLY A 303 -3.75 5.63 -10.67
N SER A 304 -5.00 5.20 -10.44
CA SER A 304 -6.14 5.53 -11.30
C SER A 304 -6.31 7.03 -11.49
N GLY A 305 -6.84 7.45 -12.67
CA GLY A 305 -7.08 8.83 -13.00
C GLY A 305 -6.32 9.41 -14.21
N CYS A 306 -5.11 8.99 -14.61
CA CYS A 306 -4.13 8.09 -14.04
C CYS A 306 -2.74 8.75 -13.98
N CYS A 307 -1.89 8.21 -13.13
CA CYS A 307 -0.48 8.56 -13.07
C CYS A 307 0.35 7.29 -12.79
N SER A 308 1.51 7.17 -13.41
CA SER A 308 2.37 6.02 -13.24
C SER A 308 3.85 6.36 -13.30
N GLU A 309 4.65 5.53 -12.68
CA GLU A 309 6.10 5.67 -12.65
C GLU A 309 6.77 4.29 -12.65
N PHE A 310 7.85 4.17 -13.43
CA PHE A 310 8.81 3.08 -13.33
C PHE A 310 10.13 3.64 -12.82
N PHE A 311 10.69 3.05 -11.76
CA PHE A 311 11.92 3.51 -11.13
C PHE A 311 12.71 2.32 -10.58
N SER A 312 13.97 2.53 -10.19
CA SER A 312 14.80 1.43 -9.74
C SER A 312 15.67 1.74 -8.53
N GLY A 313 16.24 0.69 -7.99
CA GLY A 313 17.20 0.77 -6.90
C GLY A 313 17.78 -0.59 -6.56
N VAL A 314 18.74 -0.61 -5.66
CA VAL A 314 19.53 -1.79 -5.30
C VAL A 314 19.31 -2.14 -3.82
N ALA A 315 19.15 -3.42 -3.55
CA ALA A 315 19.18 -4.00 -2.21
C ALA A 315 20.23 -5.11 -2.13
N ASP A 316 20.64 -5.45 -0.92
CA ASP A 316 21.62 -6.49 -0.63
C ASP A 316 21.20 -7.35 0.56
N ALA A 317 22.06 -8.28 0.97
CA ALA A 317 21.81 -9.17 2.11
C ALA A 317 21.57 -8.41 3.43
N GLY A 318 22.20 -7.26 3.63
CA GLY A 318 21.98 -6.42 4.81
C GLY A 318 20.58 -5.85 4.86
N GLY A 319 20.11 -5.34 3.73
CA GLY A 319 18.75 -4.85 3.56
C GLY A 319 17.70 -5.96 3.74
N GLN A 320 17.95 -7.15 3.18
CA GLN A 320 17.10 -8.31 3.38
C GLN A 320 17.00 -8.71 4.87
N GLN A 321 18.13 -8.79 5.56
CA GLN A 321 18.15 -9.12 6.99
C GLN A 321 17.40 -8.08 7.84
N LEU A 322 17.56 -6.79 7.50
CA LEU A 322 16.86 -5.71 8.18
C LEU A 322 15.35 -5.84 8.02
N LEU A 323 14.85 -6.17 6.80
CA LEU A 323 13.43 -6.40 6.58
C LEU A 323 12.93 -7.61 7.35
N ARG A 324 13.62 -8.75 7.26
CA ARG A 324 13.21 -10.00 7.94
C ARG A 324 13.09 -9.83 9.46
N ARG A 325 13.92 -8.97 10.07
CA ARG A 325 13.81 -8.63 11.50
C ARG A 325 12.49 -7.92 11.85
N GLN A 326 11.79 -7.34 10.87
CA GLN A 326 10.47 -6.74 11.11
C GLN A 326 9.39 -7.80 11.35
N GLY A 327 9.62 -9.05 11.00
CA GLY A 327 8.73 -10.16 11.27
C GLY A 327 7.37 -10.06 10.58
N ILE A 328 7.32 -9.50 9.36
CA ILE A 328 6.07 -9.28 8.62
C ILE A 328 5.29 -10.58 8.44
N PRO A 329 5.88 -11.73 8.04
CA PRO A 329 5.13 -13.00 7.94
C PRO A 329 4.42 -13.36 9.23
N ALA A 330 5.14 -13.31 10.37
CA ALA A 330 4.58 -13.62 11.68
C ALA A 330 3.48 -12.64 12.11
N ALA A 331 3.58 -11.36 11.73
CA ALA A 331 2.53 -10.38 11.97
C ALA A 331 1.26 -10.70 11.16
N LEU A 332 1.41 -11.11 9.90
CA LEU A 332 0.30 -11.53 9.05
C LEU A 332 -0.36 -12.83 9.55
N ASP A 333 0.43 -13.74 10.11
CA ASP A 333 -0.08 -15.01 10.66
C ASP A 333 -0.88 -14.80 11.97
N ARG A 334 -0.61 -13.75 12.72
CA ARG A 334 -1.34 -13.39 13.95
C ARG A 334 -2.68 -12.69 13.71
N ARG A 335 -3.00 -12.31 12.47
CA ARG A 335 -4.29 -11.68 12.15
C ARG A 335 -5.45 -12.59 12.52
N GLN A 336 -6.53 -12.00 13.02
CA GLN A 336 -7.75 -12.74 13.33
C GLN A 336 -8.55 -12.98 12.05
N ARG A 337 -8.93 -14.25 11.85
CA ARG A 337 -9.78 -14.63 10.72
C ARG A 337 -11.24 -14.44 11.10
N LEU A 338 -11.97 -13.64 10.36
CA LEU A 338 -13.41 -13.50 10.52
C LEU A 338 -14.14 -14.67 9.85
N SER A 339 -15.22 -15.15 10.48
CA SER A 339 -16.23 -15.95 9.81
C SER A 339 -17.00 -15.12 8.78
N MET A 340 -17.75 -15.78 7.89
CA MET A 340 -18.60 -15.03 6.94
C MET A 340 -19.75 -14.31 7.64
N GLU A 341 -20.25 -14.83 8.75
CA GLU A 341 -21.28 -14.20 9.57
C GLU A 341 -20.76 -12.90 10.22
N GLU A 342 -19.56 -12.94 10.80
CA GLU A 342 -18.88 -11.76 11.34
C GLU A 342 -18.58 -10.71 10.25
N TYR A 343 -18.14 -11.18 9.07
CA TYR A 343 -17.89 -10.29 7.93
C TYR A 343 -19.17 -9.60 7.44
N GLU A 344 -20.28 -10.33 7.32
CA GLU A 344 -21.59 -9.75 6.99
C GLU A 344 -22.08 -8.78 8.08
N THR A 345 -21.86 -9.09 9.34
CA THR A 345 -22.16 -8.20 10.46
C THR A 345 -21.36 -6.90 10.35
N LEU A 346 -20.08 -7.00 10.01
CA LEU A 346 -19.21 -5.86 9.78
C LEU A 346 -19.72 -4.98 8.62
N LEU A 347 -20.11 -5.58 7.50
CA LEU A 347 -20.61 -4.84 6.34
C LEU A 347 -21.95 -4.14 6.62
N LYS A 348 -22.84 -4.76 7.40
CA LYS A 348 -24.18 -4.22 7.72
C LYS A 348 -24.16 -3.23 8.88
N GLY A 349 -23.34 -3.47 9.88
CA GLY A 349 -23.33 -2.72 11.14
C GLY A 349 -22.12 -1.83 11.35
N GLY A 350 -21.12 -1.93 10.49
CA GLY A 350 -19.92 -1.12 10.58
C GLY A 350 -20.11 0.26 10.00
N GLU A 351 -20.59 1.21 10.79
CA GLU A 351 -20.64 2.60 10.35
C GLU A 351 -19.24 3.11 10.03
N VAL A 352 -19.04 3.55 8.80
CA VAL A 352 -17.83 4.26 8.40
C VAL A 352 -18.00 5.73 8.74
N ILE A 353 -17.04 6.26 9.47
CA ILE A 353 -17.01 7.68 9.79
C ILE A 353 -16.75 8.47 8.51
N ARG A 354 -17.77 9.17 8.04
CA ARG A 354 -17.75 9.97 6.81
C ARG A 354 -17.11 11.34 7.04
N PHE A 355 -16.78 12.00 5.95
CA PHE A 355 -16.46 13.44 6.00
C PHE A 355 -17.62 14.21 6.64
N GLY A 356 -17.27 15.18 7.50
CA GLY A 356 -18.26 16.03 8.15
C GLY A 356 -19.04 15.35 9.29
N THR A 357 -18.68 14.15 9.71
CA THR A 357 -19.22 13.57 10.96
C THR A 357 -18.80 14.42 12.14
N ARG A 358 -19.79 15.03 12.79
CA ARG A 358 -19.55 15.93 13.93
C ARG A 358 -19.29 15.17 15.21
N ASP A 359 -20.15 14.22 15.53
CA ASP A 359 -20.11 13.46 16.76
C ASP A 359 -20.43 11.99 16.46
N ALA A 360 -19.63 11.06 16.95
CA ALA A 360 -19.84 9.61 16.86
C ALA A 360 -19.10 8.88 17.97
N ARG A 361 -19.65 7.77 18.43
CA ARG A 361 -18.96 6.82 19.31
C ARG A 361 -18.85 5.47 18.60
N LEU A 362 -17.65 4.87 18.63
CA LEU A 362 -17.38 3.62 17.94
C LEU A 362 -17.74 2.42 18.82
N ASN A 363 -18.36 1.42 18.22
CA ASN A 363 -18.65 0.16 18.91
C ASN A 363 -17.45 -0.79 18.77
N HIS A 364 -16.57 -0.83 19.76
CA HIS A 364 -15.42 -1.73 19.81
C HIS A 364 -15.82 -3.21 19.99
N GLN A 365 -17.06 -3.48 20.36
CA GLN A 365 -17.61 -4.82 20.56
C GLN A 365 -18.49 -5.30 19.40
N LEU A 366 -18.44 -4.66 18.22
CA LEU A 366 -19.21 -5.10 17.05
C LEU A 366 -18.84 -6.53 16.65
N ILE A 367 -17.55 -6.87 16.72
CA ILE A 367 -17.02 -8.22 16.51
C ILE A 367 -16.20 -8.60 17.75
N PRO A 368 -16.84 -9.15 18.81
CA PRO A 368 -16.18 -9.38 20.09
C PRO A 368 -14.99 -10.34 20.03
N SER A 369 -14.99 -11.28 19.09
CA SER A 369 -13.95 -12.30 18.93
C SER A 369 -12.56 -11.71 18.62
N VAL A 370 -12.49 -10.52 18.03
CA VAL A 370 -11.22 -9.89 17.62
C VAL A 370 -10.66 -8.89 18.66
N TRP A 371 -11.51 -8.33 19.54
CA TRP A 371 -11.09 -7.29 20.46
C TRP A 371 -9.92 -7.69 21.39
N PRO A 372 -9.84 -8.91 21.94
CA PRO A 372 -8.71 -9.32 22.76
C PRO A 372 -7.35 -9.22 22.07
N ALA A 373 -7.30 -9.40 20.72
CA ALA A 373 -6.07 -9.26 19.97
C ALA A 373 -5.61 -7.79 19.87
N PHE A 374 -6.56 -6.85 19.79
CA PHE A 374 -6.26 -5.40 19.85
C PHE A 374 -5.68 -5.00 21.20
N GLU A 375 -6.25 -5.48 22.29
CA GLU A 375 -5.75 -5.23 23.65
C GLU A 375 -4.36 -5.82 23.85
N ALA A 376 -4.15 -7.08 23.48
CA ALA A 376 -2.86 -7.76 23.58
C ALA A 376 -1.77 -7.08 22.75
N GLY A 377 -2.12 -6.57 21.55
CA GLY A 377 -1.23 -5.83 20.68
C GLY A 377 -1.04 -4.37 21.06
N ARG A 378 -1.83 -3.85 21.99
CA ARG A 378 -1.90 -2.42 22.33
C ARG A 378 -2.03 -1.57 21.06
N HIS A 379 -2.99 -1.93 20.19
CA HIS A 379 -3.21 -1.22 18.94
C HIS A 379 -3.90 0.13 19.20
N LEU A 380 -3.51 1.14 18.44
CA LEU A 380 -4.25 2.40 18.38
C LEU A 380 -5.56 2.17 17.65
N VAL A 381 -6.65 2.67 18.21
CA VAL A 381 -8.00 2.61 17.64
C VAL A 381 -8.66 3.97 17.69
N LEU A 382 -9.56 4.25 16.76
CA LEU A 382 -10.47 5.39 16.83
C LEU A 382 -11.51 5.12 17.93
N ASP A 383 -11.58 6.00 18.91
CA ASP A 383 -12.51 5.86 20.04
C ASP A 383 -13.84 6.58 19.78
N ARG A 384 -13.75 7.84 19.37
CA ARG A 384 -14.90 8.68 19.05
C ARG A 384 -14.54 9.83 18.12
N VAL A 385 -15.55 10.47 17.61
CA VAL A 385 -15.46 11.80 17.00
C VAL A 385 -16.25 12.76 17.88
N GLU A 386 -15.67 13.88 18.25
CA GLU A 386 -16.28 14.92 19.05
C GLU A 386 -16.01 16.29 18.42
N ALA A 387 -17.04 17.03 18.10
CA ALA A 387 -16.97 18.33 17.41
C ALA A 387 -16.05 18.28 16.17
N TYR A 388 -16.23 17.27 15.32
CA TYR A 388 -15.43 16.96 14.11
C TYR A 388 -14.00 16.47 14.37
N HIS A 389 -13.51 16.47 15.62
CA HIS A 389 -12.18 15.98 15.96
C HIS A 389 -12.21 14.48 16.24
N ARG A 390 -11.32 13.72 15.58
CA ARG A 390 -11.15 12.28 15.82
C ARG A 390 -10.27 12.07 17.05
N GLU A 391 -10.75 11.29 17.99
CA GLU A 391 -10.04 10.94 19.19
C GLU A 391 -9.68 9.45 19.20
N TYR A 392 -8.42 9.20 19.54
CA TYR A 392 -7.82 7.87 19.51
C TYR A 392 -7.38 7.45 20.89
N ARG A 393 -7.42 6.15 21.17
CA ARG A 393 -6.86 5.53 22.36
C ARG A 393 -6.09 4.26 22.04
N TRP A 394 -5.24 3.86 22.93
CA TRP A 394 -4.60 2.55 22.85
C TRP A 394 -5.56 1.50 23.44
N ALA A 395 -5.76 0.39 22.72
CA ALA A 395 -6.59 -0.71 23.22
C ALA A 395 -5.96 -1.28 24.51
N GLY A 396 -6.82 -1.59 25.50
CA GLY A 396 -6.40 -2.00 26.85
C GLY A 396 -6.14 -0.86 27.85
N GLU A 397 -6.16 0.41 27.41
CA GLU A 397 -6.18 1.54 28.32
C GLU A 397 -7.63 1.87 28.73
N PRO A 398 -7.86 2.32 29.99
CA PRO A 398 -9.20 2.77 30.39
C PRO A 398 -9.63 3.94 29.52
N GLY A 399 -10.88 3.90 29.05
CA GLY A 399 -11.50 4.93 28.19
C GLY A 399 -11.97 6.15 28.96
#